data_7cae7d5d37d8c2ffe7df5bcfdbb8e181
#
_entry.id   7cae7d5d37d8c2ffe7df5bcfdbb8e181
#
_cell.length_a   1.000
_cell.length_b   1.000
_cell.length_c   1.000
_cell.angle_alpha   90.00
_cell.angle_beta   90.00
_cell.angle_gamma   90.00
#
_symmetry.space_group_name_H-M   'P 1'
#
loop_
_entity.id
_entity.type
_entity.pdbx_description
1 polymer ?
#
loop_
_entity_poly.entity_id
_entity_poly.type
_entity_poly.pdbx_seq_one_letter_code
_entity_poly.pdbx_strand_id
1 'polypeptide(L)'
;MTGPMRIRELHSDEWMAVAELIHVSTNAWYEANLNRSIFQRDDASGCLVFPEVYEALDPGCCLVAEEEGGRLMGSCFYHPRETHVSLGIMNAHPDFAGRGVARALLAEIIHRAGNLPVRLVSSCMNLDSYSLYTRAGFSPRELYQDICLPVDKPRPETPAGAERVREA
;
A
#
# COMPACT_ATOMS: atom_id res chain seq x y z
N MET A 1 -10.11 -8.10 -26.35
CA MET A 1 -10.95 -6.98 -25.86
C MET A 1 -10.93 -7.06 -24.34
N THR A 2 -10.45 -6.02 -23.66
CA THR A 2 -10.36 -5.99 -22.21
C THR A 2 -11.74 -5.64 -21.65
N GLY A 3 -12.31 -6.55 -20.85
CA GLY A 3 -13.59 -6.32 -20.16
C GLY A 3 -13.57 -5.08 -19.25
N PRO A 4 -14.73 -4.55 -18.89
CA PRO A 4 -14.85 -3.39 -18.01
C PRO A 4 -14.24 -3.71 -16.64
N MET A 5 -13.55 -2.72 -16.06
CA MET A 5 -13.05 -2.77 -14.68
C MET A 5 -14.12 -2.19 -13.75
N ARG A 6 -14.39 -2.88 -12.66
CA ARG A 6 -15.28 -2.42 -11.58
C ARG A 6 -14.47 -2.15 -10.32
N ILE A 7 -14.76 -1.07 -9.62
CA ILE A 7 -14.21 -0.78 -8.29
C ILE A 7 -15.30 -0.99 -7.25
N ARG A 8 -14.96 -1.67 -6.18
CA ARG A 8 -15.83 -1.94 -5.04
C ARG A 8 -15.04 -2.07 -3.75
N GLU A 9 -15.72 -2.14 -2.64
CA GLU A 9 -15.14 -2.48 -1.35
C GLU A 9 -14.74 -3.96 -1.30
N LEU A 10 -13.72 -4.25 -0.50
CA LEU A 10 -13.27 -5.62 -0.22
C LEU A 10 -14.33 -6.37 0.58
N HIS A 11 -14.63 -7.60 0.20
CA HIS A 11 -15.46 -8.48 1.01
C HIS A 11 -14.62 -9.22 2.06
N SER A 12 -15.21 -9.54 3.20
CA SER A 12 -14.50 -10.15 4.35
C SER A 12 -13.93 -11.55 4.06
N ASP A 13 -14.46 -12.25 3.08
CA ASP A 13 -14.00 -13.59 2.65
C ASP A 13 -12.89 -13.53 1.58
N GLU A 14 -12.49 -12.33 1.15
CA GLU A 14 -11.48 -12.12 0.10
C GLU A 14 -10.08 -11.74 0.63
N TRP A 15 -9.85 -11.75 1.93
CA TRP A 15 -8.57 -11.32 2.50
C TRP A 15 -7.39 -12.08 1.94
N MET A 16 -7.53 -13.41 1.72
CA MET A 16 -6.46 -14.18 1.11
C MET A 16 -6.20 -13.76 -0.35
N ALA A 17 -7.25 -13.46 -1.12
CA ALA A 17 -7.08 -13.00 -2.51
C ALA A 17 -6.35 -11.64 -2.56
N VAL A 18 -6.59 -10.75 -1.61
CA VAL A 18 -5.83 -9.48 -1.49
C VAL A 18 -4.40 -9.76 -1.01
N ALA A 19 -4.19 -10.67 -0.08
CA ALA A 19 -2.84 -11.07 0.34
C ALA A 19 -2.01 -11.63 -0.83
N GLU A 20 -2.59 -12.50 -1.65
CA GLU A 20 -1.98 -13.02 -2.87
C GLU A 20 -1.67 -11.91 -3.87
N LEU A 21 -2.59 -10.95 -4.06
CA LEU A 21 -2.39 -9.80 -4.92
C LEU A 21 -1.22 -8.92 -4.42
N ILE A 22 -1.14 -8.63 -3.13
CA ILE A 22 -0.04 -7.87 -2.53
C ILE A 22 1.28 -8.62 -2.72
N HIS A 23 1.28 -9.91 -2.45
CA HIS A 23 2.45 -10.78 -2.60
C HIS A 23 2.99 -10.75 -4.03
N VAL A 24 2.16 -11.06 -5.02
CA VAL A 24 2.60 -11.15 -6.42
C VAL A 24 3.03 -9.80 -6.98
N SER A 25 2.27 -8.75 -6.70
CA SER A 25 2.58 -7.41 -7.24
C SER A 25 3.84 -6.81 -6.63
N THR A 26 4.04 -6.99 -5.33
CA THR A 26 5.22 -6.49 -4.63
C THR A 26 6.47 -7.24 -5.08
N ASN A 27 6.45 -8.58 -5.05
CA ASN A 27 7.59 -9.36 -5.49
C ASN A 27 7.93 -9.08 -6.95
N ALA A 28 6.96 -8.99 -7.86
CA ALA A 28 7.21 -8.69 -9.27
C ALA A 28 7.94 -7.35 -9.43
N TRP A 29 7.55 -6.30 -8.69
CA TRP A 29 8.24 -5.02 -8.76
C TRP A 29 9.67 -5.10 -8.21
N TYR A 30 9.86 -5.72 -7.05
CA TYR A 30 11.19 -5.85 -6.42
C TYR A 30 12.13 -6.73 -7.23
N GLU A 31 11.64 -7.80 -7.83
CA GLU A 31 12.44 -8.67 -8.72
C GLU A 31 12.87 -7.92 -9.98
N ALA A 32 11.95 -7.18 -10.61
CA ALA A 32 12.24 -6.42 -11.82
C ALA A 32 13.21 -5.25 -11.60
N ASN A 33 13.18 -4.59 -10.46
CA ASN A 33 13.94 -3.37 -10.22
C ASN A 33 15.14 -3.56 -9.29
N LEU A 34 15.11 -4.54 -8.38
CA LEU A 34 16.16 -4.74 -7.36
C LEU A 34 16.70 -6.17 -7.34
N ASN A 35 16.29 -7.02 -8.27
CA ASN A 35 16.69 -8.42 -8.41
C ASN A 35 16.58 -9.24 -7.10
N ARG A 36 15.53 -8.99 -6.33
CA ARG A 36 15.24 -9.70 -5.08
C ARG A 36 13.73 -9.72 -4.82
N SER A 37 13.23 -10.79 -4.20
CA SER A 37 11.89 -10.81 -3.60
C SER A 37 11.91 -10.19 -2.21
N ILE A 38 10.79 -9.61 -1.78
CA ILE A 38 10.57 -9.11 -0.42
C ILE A 38 9.88 -10.18 0.42
N PHE A 39 8.86 -10.82 -0.14
CA PHE A 39 8.14 -11.91 0.50
C PHE A 39 8.67 -13.26 0.04
N GLN A 40 8.42 -14.32 0.83
CA GLN A 40 8.75 -15.68 0.44
C GLN A 40 8.08 -16.00 -0.89
N ARG A 41 8.80 -16.67 -1.81
CA ARG A 41 8.32 -16.80 -3.21
C ARG A 41 7.02 -17.57 -3.35
N ASP A 42 6.85 -18.62 -2.55
CA ASP A 42 5.77 -19.60 -2.72
C ASP A 42 4.72 -19.53 -1.60
N ASP A 43 4.73 -18.45 -0.80
CA ASP A 43 3.82 -18.32 0.34
C ASP A 43 3.33 -16.88 0.49
N ALA A 44 2.07 -16.66 0.19
CA ALA A 44 1.40 -15.37 0.37
C ALA A 44 0.82 -15.18 1.78
N SER A 45 0.86 -16.20 2.64
CA SER A 45 0.22 -16.14 3.97
C SER A 45 0.77 -15.02 4.85
N GLY A 46 2.06 -14.71 4.72
CA GLY A 46 2.67 -13.56 5.42
C GLY A 46 2.08 -12.21 5.04
N CYS A 47 1.42 -12.12 3.88
CA CYS A 47 0.76 -10.89 3.43
C CYS A 47 -0.66 -10.73 4.01
N LEU A 48 -1.22 -11.74 4.68
CA LEU A 48 -2.51 -11.63 5.39
C LEU A 48 -2.47 -10.56 6.48
N VAL A 49 -1.31 -10.27 7.04
CA VAL A 49 -1.14 -9.19 8.01
C VAL A 49 -1.68 -7.85 7.52
N PHE A 50 -1.66 -7.58 6.22
CA PHE A 50 -2.15 -6.31 5.67
C PHE A 50 -3.68 -6.19 5.79
N PRO A 51 -4.51 -7.08 5.21
CA PRO A 51 -5.94 -7.00 5.41
C PRO A 51 -6.35 -7.17 6.87
N GLU A 52 -5.73 -8.06 7.64
CA GLU A 52 -6.03 -8.25 9.06
C GLU A 52 -5.84 -6.96 9.87
N VAL A 53 -4.69 -6.31 9.74
CA VAL A 53 -4.39 -5.10 10.51
C VAL A 53 -5.20 -3.90 10.00
N TYR A 54 -5.28 -3.72 8.69
CA TYR A 54 -5.93 -2.54 8.12
C TYR A 54 -7.45 -2.58 8.29
N GLU A 55 -8.08 -3.75 8.10
CA GLU A 55 -9.51 -3.91 8.36
C GLU A 55 -9.85 -3.83 9.87
N ALA A 56 -8.93 -4.22 10.75
CA ALA A 56 -9.11 -4.01 12.18
C ALA A 56 -9.01 -2.52 12.59
N LEU A 57 -8.19 -1.74 11.89
CA LEU A 57 -8.02 -0.30 12.15
C LEU A 57 -9.15 0.53 11.54
N ASP A 58 -9.49 0.26 10.31
CA ASP A 58 -10.48 1.02 9.53
C ASP A 58 -11.34 0.05 8.69
N PRO A 59 -12.35 -0.59 9.29
CA PRO A 59 -13.20 -1.58 8.62
C PRO A 59 -13.87 -1.04 7.35
N GLY A 60 -13.85 -1.81 6.26
CA GLY A 60 -14.44 -1.43 4.98
C GLY A 60 -13.64 -0.40 4.18
N CYS A 61 -12.43 -0.07 4.63
CA CYS A 61 -11.57 0.92 3.98
C CYS A 61 -10.53 0.27 3.05
N CYS A 62 -10.88 -0.81 2.37
CA CYS A 62 -10.13 -1.37 1.27
C CYS A 62 -10.97 -1.36 -0.01
N LEU A 63 -10.45 -0.75 -1.08
CA LEU A 63 -11.02 -0.82 -2.41
C LEU A 63 -10.29 -1.88 -3.23
N VAL A 64 -11.06 -2.64 -3.99
CA VAL A 64 -10.54 -3.57 -4.99
C VAL A 64 -11.04 -3.20 -6.38
N ALA A 65 -10.19 -3.38 -7.36
CA ALA A 65 -10.54 -3.34 -8.77
C ALA A 65 -10.63 -4.78 -9.29
N GLU A 66 -11.73 -5.13 -9.89
CA GLU A 66 -11.96 -6.46 -10.47
C GLU A 66 -12.33 -6.38 -11.94
N GLU A 67 -11.99 -7.42 -12.71
CA GLU A 67 -12.48 -7.59 -14.07
C GLU A 67 -13.80 -8.37 -14.11
N GLU A 68 -14.45 -8.35 -15.26
CA GLU A 68 -15.60 -9.21 -15.53
C GLU A 68 -15.20 -10.70 -15.36
N GLY A 69 -15.72 -11.34 -14.34
CA GLY A 69 -15.30 -12.69 -13.92
C GLY A 69 -14.73 -12.74 -12.50
N GLY A 70 -14.57 -11.59 -11.84
CA GLY A 70 -14.28 -11.51 -10.40
C GLY A 70 -12.80 -11.61 -10.04
N ARG A 71 -11.89 -11.69 -11.01
CA ARG A 71 -10.45 -11.69 -10.71
C ARG A 71 -10.01 -10.29 -10.27
N LEU A 72 -9.29 -10.21 -9.16
CA LEU A 72 -8.76 -8.96 -8.65
C LEU A 72 -7.62 -8.44 -9.53
N MET A 73 -7.76 -7.21 -9.97
CA MET A 73 -6.77 -6.47 -10.77
C MET A 73 -5.87 -5.60 -9.92
N GLY A 74 -6.35 -5.15 -8.76
CA GLY A 74 -5.65 -4.27 -7.85
C GLY A 74 -6.42 -4.04 -6.57
N SER A 75 -5.73 -3.52 -5.56
CA SER A 75 -6.31 -3.14 -4.27
C SER A 75 -5.66 -1.87 -3.74
N CYS A 76 -6.38 -1.15 -2.89
CA CYS A 76 -5.83 -0.03 -2.14
C CYS A 76 -6.55 0.13 -0.81
N PHE A 77 -5.81 0.10 0.28
CA PHE A 77 -6.29 0.49 1.59
C PHE A 77 -6.23 2.01 1.74
N TYR A 78 -7.17 2.58 2.48
CA TYR A 78 -7.16 4.00 2.82
C TYR A 78 -7.68 4.20 4.25
N HIS A 79 -7.25 5.26 4.89
CA HIS A 79 -7.49 5.47 6.31
C HIS A 79 -8.05 6.88 6.52
N PRO A 80 -9.39 7.03 6.63
CA PRO A 80 -10.00 8.31 6.95
C PRO A 80 -9.58 8.79 8.35
N ARG A 81 -9.21 10.06 8.44
CA ARG A 81 -8.89 10.75 9.70
C ARG A 81 -9.65 12.07 9.74
N GLU A 82 -9.68 12.71 10.87
CA GLU A 82 -10.38 13.97 11.05
C GLU A 82 -9.91 15.07 10.07
N THR A 83 -8.62 15.12 9.81
CA THR A 83 -7.98 16.20 9.02
C THR A 83 -7.56 15.79 7.61
N HIS A 84 -7.55 14.51 7.29
CA HIS A 84 -7.07 13.98 6.00
C HIS A 84 -7.49 12.53 5.77
N VAL A 85 -7.28 12.06 4.57
CA VAL A 85 -7.33 10.62 4.24
C VAL A 85 -5.90 10.15 3.95
N SER A 86 -5.40 9.16 4.71
CA SER A 86 -4.13 8.50 4.41
C SER A 86 -4.37 7.39 3.40
N LEU A 87 -3.58 7.36 2.34
CA LEU A 87 -3.55 6.25 1.40
C LEU A 87 -2.58 5.20 1.93
N GLY A 88 -3.06 3.99 2.10
CA GLY A 88 -2.28 2.83 2.54
C GLY A 88 -1.58 2.12 1.39
N ILE A 89 -1.33 0.83 1.58
CA ILE A 89 -0.72 0.02 0.53
C ILE A 89 -1.65 -0.05 -0.69
N MET A 90 -1.11 0.22 -1.88
CA MET A 90 -1.79 0.14 -3.15
C MET A 90 -1.03 -0.77 -4.10
N ASN A 91 -1.72 -1.74 -4.66
CA ASN A 91 -1.16 -2.76 -5.52
C ASN A 91 -1.96 -2.89 -6.81
N ALA A 92 -1.27 -3.19 -7.91
CA ALA A 92 -1.86 -3.60 -9.18
C ALA A 92 -1.19 -4.90 -9.64
N HIS A 93 -2.00 -5.89 -10.02
CA HIS A 93 -1.49 -7.17 -10.49
C HIS A 93 -0.69 -6.98 -11.79
N PRO A 94 0.50 -7.60 -11.93
CA PRO A 94 1.37 -7.43 -13.11
C PRO A 94 0.67 -7.72 -14.45
N ASP A 95 -0.20 -8.72 -14.51
CA ASP A 95 -0.96 -9.07 -15.72
C ASP A 95 -1.86 -7.93 -16.22
N PHE A 96 -2.16 -6.97 -15.37
CA PHE A 96 -2.99 -5.81 -15.71
C PHE A 96 -2.18 -4.51 -15.82
N ALA A 97 -0.84 -4.61 -15.94
CA ALA A 97 0.02 -3.45 -16.12
C ALA A 97 -0.43 -2.59 -17.32
N GLY A 98 -0.37 -1.27 -17.15
CA GLY A 98 -0.79 -0.34 -18.21
C GLY A 98 -2.31 -0.16 -18.40
N ARG A 99 -3.15 -0.93 -17.72
CA ARG A 99 -4.63 -0.84 -17.83
C ARG A 99 -5.25 0.26 -16.96
N GLY A 100 -4.45 1.02 -16.24
CA GLY A 100 -4.91 2.15 -15.44
C GLY A 100 -5.54 1.77 -14.10
N VAL A 101 -5.31 0.55 -13.61
CA VAL A 101 -5.88 0.02 -12.36
C VAL A 101 -5.56 0.94 -11.17
N ALA A 102 -4.28 1.21 -10.91
CA ALA A 102 -3.84 2.06 -9.81
C ALA A 102 -4.40 3.49 -9.92
N ARG A 103 -4.49 4.03 -11.16
CA ARG A 103 -5.09 5.35 -11.40
C ARG A 103 -6.58 5.38 -11.06
N ALA A 104 -7.31 4.33 -11.39
CA ALA A 104 -8.73 4.24 -11.11
C ALA A 104 -9.02 4.11 -9.61
N LEU A 105 -8.25 3.25 -8.89
CA LEU A 105 -8.32 3.14 -7.44
C LEU A 105 -8.02 4.47 -6.75
N LEU A 106 -6.94 5.14 -7.17
CA LEU A 106 -6.57 6.45 -6.62
C LEU A 106 -7.66 7.51 -6.85
N ALA A 107 -8.24 7.56 -8.05
CA ALA A 107 -9.31 8.49 -8.37
C ALA A 107 -10.55 8.26 -7.49
N GLU A 108 -10.93 7.01 -7.25
CA GLU A 108 -12.04 6.66 -6.36
C GLU A 108 -11.76 7.07 -4.91
N ILE A 109 -10.54 6.88 -4.40
CA ILE A 109 -10.18 7.32 -3.05
C ILE A 109 -10.20 8.84 -2.93
N ILE A 110 -9.68 9.57 -3.92
CA ILE A 110 -9.76 11.03 -3.95
C ILE A 110 -11.22 11.49 -3.96
N HIS A 111 -12.07 10.82 -4.72
CA HIS A 111 -13.50 11.10 -4.74
C HIS A 111 -14.15 10.88 -3.36
N ARG A 112 -13.86 9.75 -2.69
CA ARG A 112 -14.37 9.44 -1.35
C ARG A 112 -13.83 10.38 -0.27
N ALA A 113 -12.62 10.90 -0.43
CA ALA A 113 -12.03 11.88 0.48
C ALA A 113 -12.79 13.22 0.47
N GLY A 114 -13.53 13.53 -0.59
CA GLY A 114 -14.30 14.77 -0.71
C GLY A 114 -13.40 16.01 -0.63
N ASN A 115 -13.58 16.80 0.41
CA ASN A 115 -12.81 18.03 0.64
C ASN A 115 -11.57 17.81 1.51
N LEU A 116 -11.34 16.61 2.03
CA LEU A 116 -10.18 16.32 2.84
C LEU A 116 -8.94 16.09 1.96
N PRO A 117 -7.78 16.61 2.35
CA PRO A 117 -6.54 16.31 1.63
C PRO A 117 -6.22 14.82 1.72
N VAL A 118 -5.71 14.24 0.63
CA VAL A 118 -5.20 12.86 0.60
C VAL A 118 -3.69 12.89 0.79
N ARG A 119 -3.16 12.07 1.68
CA ARG A 119 -1.73 11.95 2.01
C ARG A 119 -1.26 10.53 1.77
N LEU A 120 -0.01 10.39 1.39
CA LEU A 120 0.64 9.08 1.21
C LEU A 120 2.14 9.17 1.46
N VAL A 121 2.75 8.01 1.69
CA VAL A 121 4.20 7.82 1.67
C VAL A 121 4.53 6.91 0.49
N SER A 122 5.49 7.30 -0.33
CA SER A 122 5.94 6.53 -1.48
C SER A 122 7.46 6.41 -1.49
N SER A 123 7.96 5.27 -1.98
CA SER A 123 9.38 5.08 -2.19
C SER A 123 9.87 5.98 -3.34
N CYS A 124 10.96 6.70 -3.11
CA CYS A 124 11.62 7.49 -4.15
C CYS A 124 12.20 6.62 -5.30
N MET A 125 12.39 5.31 -5.06
CA MET A 125 12.88 4.39 -6.09
C MET A 125 11.79 3.93 -7.04
N ASN A 126 10.51 4.01 -6.65
CA ASN A 126 9.39 3.60 -7.48
C ASN A 126 8.91 4.77 -8.34
N LEU A 127 9.55 4.93 -9.49
CA LEU A 127 9.26 6.02 -10.43
C LEU A 127 7.85 5.94 -11.02
N ASP A 128 7.29 4.74 -11.17
CA ASP A 128 5.93 4.55 -11.69
C ASP A 128 4.91 5.10 -10.69
N SER A 129 5.06 4.75 -9.41
CA SER A 129 4.23 5.28 -8.34
C SER A 129 4.39 6.79 -8.19
N TYR A 130 5.62 7.29 -8.20
CA TYR A 130 5.90 8.73 -8.15
C TYR A 130 5.22 9.48 -9.31
N SER A 131 5.35 8.96 -10.53
CA SER A 131 4.70 9.52 -11.73
C SER A 131 3.18 9.49 -11.63
N LEU A 132 2.60 8.41 -11.10
CA LEU A 132 1.16 8.29 -10.89
C LEU A 132 0.66 9.40 -9.97
N TYR A 133 1.29 9.56 -8.80
CA TYR A 133 0.86 10.52 -7.79
C TYR A 133 1.04 11.97 -8.24
N THR A 134 2.16 12.30 -8.85
CA THR A 134 2.40 13.67 -9.35
C THR A 134 1.44 14.07 -10.47
N ARG A 135 1.10 13.12 -11.37
CA ARG A 135 0.06 13.34 -12.39
C ARG A 135 -1.35 13.48 -11.81
N ALA A 136 -1.61 12.91 -10.64
CA ALA A 136 -2.86 13.08 -9.92
C ALA A 136 -2.91 14.38 -9.07
N GLY A 137 -1.85 15.20 -9.11
CA GLY A 137 -1.80 16.49 -8.43
C GLY A 137 -1.12 16.46 -7.05
N PHE A 138 -0.54 15.32 -6.66
CA PHE A 138 0.22 15.27 -5.40
C PHE A 138 1.54 16.03 -5.53
N SER A 139 1.92 16.74 -4.49
CA SER A 139 3.19 17.45 -4.38
C SER A 139 4.02 16.83 -3.25
N PRO A 140 5.30 16.49 -3.50
CA PRO A 140 6.21 16.07 -2.43
C PRO A 140 6.32 17.15 -1.35
N ARG A 141 6.28 16.73 -0.09
CA ARG A 141 6.36 17.63 1.07
C ARG A 141 7.55 17.33 1.94
N GLU A 142 7.81 16.05 2.20
CA GLU A 142 8.79 15.60 3.17
C GLU A 142 9.52 14.38 2.63
N LEU A 143 10.77 14.20 3.06
CA LEU A 143 11.56 13.01 2.81
C LEU A 143 11.78 12.30 4.14
N TYR A 144 11.52 11.01 4.16
CA TYR A 144 11.76 10.14 5.31
C TYR A 144 12.93 9.21 4.99
N GLN A 145 13.80 9.01 5.96
CA GLN A 145 14.87 8.05 5.89
C GLN A 145 14.56 6.87 6.81
N ASP A 146 14.52 5.67 6.25
CA ASP A 146 14.45 4.45 7.04
C ASP A 146 15.83 4.13 7.64
N ILE A 147 15.88 3.95 8.95
CA ILE A 147 17.11 3.69 9.68
C ILE A 147 16.96 2.35 10.42
N CYS A 148 17.80 1.38 10.07
CA CYS A 148 17.79 0.07 10.66
C CYS A 148 18.97 -0.13 11.59
N LEU A 149 18.71 -0.64 12.80
CA LEU A 149 19.73 -1.15 13.72
C LEU A 149 19.66 -2.68 13.74
N PRO A 150 20.73 -3.39 13.28
CA PRO A 150 20.77 -4.84 13.39
C PRO A 150 20.66 -5.31 14.84
N VAL A 151 19.83 -6.33 15.09
CA VAL A 151 19.57 -6.84 16.46
C VAL A 151 20.76 -7.53 17.10
N ASP A 152 21.73 -7.97 16.29
CA ASP A 152 22.98 -8.61 16.72
C ASP A 152 24.06 -7.62 17.18
N LYS A 153 23.86 -6.32 16.96
CA LYS A 153 24.76 -5.30 17.46
C LYS A 153 24.38 -4.89 18.88
N PRO A 154 25.40 -4.75 19.78
CA PRO A 154 25.13 -4.22 21.11
C PRO A 154 24.50 -2.83 21.00
N ARG A 155 23.41 -2.62 21.73
CA ARG A 155 22.82 -1.28 21.82
C ARG A 155 23.82 -0.34 22.51
N PRO A 156 24.03 0.88 22.01
CA PRO A 156 24.80 1.86 22.73
C PRO A 156 24.20 2.07 24.12
N GLU A 157 25.05 2.16 25.13
CA GLU A 157 24.60 2.50 26.47
C GLU A 157 23.87 3.84 26.45
N THR A 158 22.74 3.90 27.15
CA THR A 158 22.01 5.15 27.30
C THR A 158 22.91 6.14 28.04
N PRO A 159 23.20 7.33 27.48
CA PRO A 159 24.01 8.31 28.17
C PRO A 159 23.48 8.59 29.58
N ALA A 160 24.37 8.72 30.56
CA ALA A 160 23.98 9.09 31.91
C ALA A 160 23.20 10.43 31.87
N GLY A 161 21.99 10.45 32.43
CA GLY A 161 21.11 11.62 32.43
C GLY A 161 20.09 11.69 31.26
N ALA A 162 20.07 10.72 30.36
CA ALA A 162 18.99 10.65 29.38
C ALA A 162 17.69 10.18 30.04
N GLU A 163 16.70 11.04 30.10
CA GLU A 163 15.36 10.67 30.55
C GLU A 163 14.65 9.90 29.44
N ARG A 164 13.98 8.79 29.81
CA ARG A 164 13.08 8.12 28.90
C ARG A 164 11.89 9.05 28.65
N VAL A 165 11.67 9.41 27.41
CA VAL A 165 10.40 10.00 27.00
C VAL A 165 9.32 8.94 27.27
N ARG A 166 8.43 9.22 28.23
CA ARG A 166 7.26 8.37 28.45
C ARG A 166 6.27 8.69 27.34
N GLU A 167 5.81 7.66 26.65
CA GLU A 167 4.66 7.78 25.77
C GLU A 167 3.48 8.31 26.61
N ALA A 168 2.90 9.42 26.15
CA ALA A 168 1.75 10.03 26.76
C ALA A 168 0.46 9.38 26.25
#